data_17316e617f87862ed71d446e941a9aa0
#
_entry.id   17316e617f87862ed71d446e941a9aa0
#
_cell.length_a   1.000
_cell.length_b   1.000
_cell.length_c   1.000
_cell.angle_alpha   90.00
_cell.angle_beta   90.00
_cell.angle_gamma   90.00
#
_symmetry.space_group_name_H-M   'P 1'
#
loop_
_entity.id
_entity.type
_entity.pdbx_description
1 polymer ?
#
loop_
_entity_poly.entity_id
_entity_poly.type
_entity_poly.pdbx_seq_one_letter_code
_entity_poly.pdbx_strand_id
1 'polypeptide(L)'
;MQPFDPAAFVLITALIGGVILLASAVSGLLEKTSIPHVAVFLLLGLLLGPHGLGLVDFGMRSGALAAVATLSLVLVLFTDALSINPQALRQHLGVAAVLLGPGTVLTATIIGLAAALLLGVGPAQAAVLGAALASTDPVMMRGLIRRPGVPPATRTALGIESGLNDAVLLPIVVIAMAFMREAAPTIGQLSRVALDVLVLGPAAGVATGYLAVRLLEAVRGRYGIRRDYESMYVLGVAFTAFAFAESLHASGFMAAFAAGLTIDLLDVDLCDCFHDYGEATSTMLLLFTFVLLGLSLIWTGLSIMSVQTLAFAVLALVARLLVLLVALPRTAMDAESRKLVVWFGPRGLSSLLLVLLPIFMGIEGSTALFAPVATVVLLSVVVHGGMLALWIRKLEPAQVSTATESQETPLVAHSELITFDEIKRLDAAGIPYRLLDVRSVGSYAGSDITARGSVRVDPDRPVESAAELALPKHDWLVAYCA
;
A
#
# COMPACT_ATOMS: atom_id res chain seq x y z
N MET A 1 9.48 7.66 32.29
CA MET A 1 10.04 6.50 31.60
C MET A 1 9.73 5.28 32.45
N GLN A 2 8.99 4.31 31.93
CA GLN A 2 8.84 3.03 32.64
C GLN A 2 10.21 2.33 32.63
N PRO A 3 10.59 1.61 33.72
CA PRO A 3 11.85 0.88 33.76
C PRO A 3 11.88 -0.17 32.64
N PHE A 4 13.07 -0.39 32.09
CA PHE A 4 13.30 -1.42 31.07
C PHE A 4 12.95 -2.80 31.64
N ASP A 5 11.97 -3.46 31.03
CA ASP A 5 11.60 -4.84 31.38
C ASP A 5 12.27 -5.82 30.40
N PRO A 6 13.29 -6.58 30.88
CA PRO A 6 14.01 -7.54 30.02
C PRO A 6 13.11 -8.63 29.46
N ALA A 7 12.09 -9.08 30.22
CA ALA A 7 11.19 -10.14 29.77
C ALA A 7 10.30 -9.65 28.63
N ALA A 8 9.72 -8.45 28.75
CA ALA A 8 8.95 -7.82 27.70
C ALA A 8 9.81 -7.57 26.45
N PHE A 9 11.06 -7.16 26.60
CA PHE A 9 11.98 -6.96 25.48
C PHE A 9 12.26 -8.26 24.71
N VAL A 10 12.58 -9.36 25.43
CA VAL A 10 12.80 -10.68 24.81
C VAL A 10 11.55 -11.14 24.05
N LEU A 11 10.38 -10.98 24.66
CA LEU A 11 9.11 -11.37 24.05
C LEU A 11 8.80 -10.56 22.77
N ILE A 12 8.99 -9.24 22.80
CA ILE A 12 8.81 -8.38 21.63
C ILE A 12 9.79 -8.77 20.50
N THR A 13 11.05 -9.02 20.87
CA THR A 13 12.09 -9.44 19.91
C THR A 13 11.75 -10.80 19.26
N ALA A 14 11.29 -11.76 20.08
CA ALA A 14 10.83 -13.06 19.59
C ALA A 14 9.59 -12.93 18.67
N LEU A 15 8.66 -12.03 19.01
CA LEU A 15 7.50 -11.74 18.19
C LEU A 15 7.89 -11.16 16.83
N ILE A 16 8.78 -10.16 16.82
CA ILE A 16 9.29 -9.55 15.57
C ILE A 16 9.97 -10.61 14.71
N GLY A 17 10.91 -11.37 15.27
CA GLY A 17 11.61 -12.44 14.56
C GLY A 17 10.66 -13.51 14.03
N GLY A 18 9.71 -13.96 14.86
CA GLY A 18 8.70 -14.96 14.48
C GLY A 18 7.79 -14.49 13.34
N VAL A 19 7.33 -13.23 13.39
CA VAL A 19 6.51 -12.64 12.31
C VAL A 19 7.27 -12.56 11.01
N ILE A 20 8.53 -12.09 11.03
CA ILE A 20 9.37 -12.00 9.82
C ILE A 20 9.62 -13.38 9.22
N LEU A 21 9.99 -14.37 10.04
CA LEU A 21 10.21 -15.74 9.60
C LEU A 21 8.95 -16.35 8.99
N LEU A 22 7.81 -16.18 9.64
CA LEU A 22 6.55 -16.71 9.16
C LEU A 22 6.11 -16.00 7.86
N ALA A 23 6.22 -14.67 7.81
CA ALA A 23 5.90 -13.91 6.60
C ALA A 23 6.71 -14.39 5.40
N SER A 24 8.03 -14.57 5.59
CA SER A 24 8.92 -15.04 4.55
C SER A 24 8.62 -16.48 4.13
N ALA A 25 8.41 -17.38 5.10
CA ALA A 25 8.15 -18.80 4.84
C ALA A 25 6.80 -19.05 4.16
N VAL A 26 5.79 -18.25 4.49
CA VAL A 26 4.40 -18.46 4.01
C VAL A 26 4.10 -17.63 2.76
N SER A 27 4.95 -16.66 2.40
CA SER A 27 4.74 -15.75 1.26
C SER A 27 4.42 -16.49 -0.04
N GLY A 28 5.25 -17.46 -0.43
CA GLY A 28 5.04 -18.24 -1.66
C GLY A 28 3.81 -19.16 -1.62
N LEU A 29 3.39 -19.61 -0.44
CA LEU A 29 2.15 -20.36 -0.26
C LEU A 29 0.92 -19.44 -0.41
N LEU A 30 0.99 -18.24 0.16
CA LEU A 30 -0.10 -17.25 0.11
C LEU A 30 -0.31 -16.71 -1.32
N GLU A 31 0.75 -16.54 -2.08
CA GLU A 31 0.64 -16.15 -3.49
C GLU A 31 -0.07 -17.21 -4.34
N LYS A 32 0.16 -18.50 -4.05
CA LYS A 32 -0.50 -19.64 -4.72
C LYS A 32 -1.91 -19.89 -4.22
N THR A 33 -2.14 -19.66 -2.93
CA THR A 33 -3.45 -19.83 -2.31
C THR A 33 -4.16 -18.51 -2.29
N SER A 34 -5.24 -18.22 -2.76
CA SER A 34 -5.96 -16.95 -2.74
C SER A 34 -6.33 -16.46 -1.32
N ILE A 35 -5.59 -16.86 -0.29
CA ILE A 35 -5.82 -16.45 1.11
C ILE A 35 -5.23 -15.06 1.32
N PRO A 36 -6.01 -14.09 1.81
CA PRO A 36 -5.46 -12.76 2.13
C PRO A 36 -4.39 -12.85 3.22
N HIS A 37 -3.22 -12.26 2.96
CA HIS A 37 -2.12 -12.16 3.95
C HIS A 37 -2.63 -11.63 5.29
N VAL A 38 -3.50 -10.60 5.25
CA VAL A 38 -4.14 -9.98 6.42
C VAL A 38 -4.80 -11.02 7.34
N ALA A 39 -5.56 -11.95 6.78
CA ALA A 39 -6.27 -12.97 7.56
C ALA A 39 -5.30 -13.87 8.33
N VAL A 40 -4.20 -14.28 7.69
CA VAL A 40 -3.17 -15.15 8.30
C VAL A 40 -2.49 -14.45 9.49
N PHE A 41 -2.13 -13.16 9.34
CA PHE A 41 -1.45 -12.42 10.40
C PHE A 41 -2.39 -12.02 11.55
N LEU A 42 -3.66 -11.75 11.27
CA LEU A 42 -4.68 -11.59 12.31
C LEU A 42 -4.88 -12.88 13.11
N LEU A 43 -4.95 -14.04 12.45
CA LEU A 43 -5.05 -15.33 13.09
C LEU A 43 -3.79 -15.69 13.89
N LEU A 44 -2.62 -15.33 13.39
CA LEU A 44 -1.37 -15.48 14.14
C LEU A 44 -1.41 -14.64 15.43
N GLY A 45 -1.87 -13.39 15.33
CA GLY A 45 -2.09 -12.56 16.51
C GLY A 45 -3.07 -13.19 17.49
N LEU A 46 -4.21 -13.69 17.00
CA LEU A 46 -5.19 -14.41 17.84
C LEU A 46 -4.56 -15.60 18.59
N LEU A 47 -3.74 -16.39 17.88
CA LEU A 47 -3.05 -17.54 18.44
C LEU A 47 -2.08 -17.14 19.56
N LEU A 48 -1.31 -16.05 19.36
CA LEU A 48 -0.33 -15.58 20.31
C LEU A 48 -0.93 -14.78 21.47
N GLY A 49 -2.12 -14.23 21.27
CA GLY A 49 -2.83 -13.37 22.20
C GLY A 49 -3.55 -14.08 23.34
N PRO A 50 -4.26 -13.31 24.19
CA PRO A 50 -4.98 -13.81 25.37
C PRO A 50 -6.05 -14.85 25.05
N HIS A 51 -6.58 -14.82 23.82
CA HIS A 51 -7.62 -15.77 23.36
C HIS A 51 -7.06 -17.08 22.81
N GLY A 52 -5.71 -17.16 22.65
CA GLY A 52 -4.99 -18.35 22.22
C GLY A 52 -4.01 -18.85 23.27
N LEU A 53 -2.71 -18.71 23.00
CA LEU A 53 -1.62 -19.17 23.87
C LEU A 53 -1.37 -18.25 25.09
N GLY A 54 -1.90 -17.05 25.10
CA GLY A 54 -1.72 -16.08 26.18
C GLY A 54 -0.29 -15.58 26.35
N LEU A 55 0.54 -15.63 25.30
CA LEU A 55 1.95 -15.26 25.37
C LEU A 55 2.14 -13.73 25.41
N VAL A 56 1.25 -12.98 24.76
CA VAL A 56 1.38 -11.54 24.59
C VAL A 56 0.02 -10.86 24.78
N ASP A 57 -0.01 -9.78 25.54
CA ASP A 57 -1.19 -8.91 25.66
C ASP A 57 -0.78 -7.44 25.53
N PHE A 58 -1.36 -6.75 24.55
CA PHE A 58 -1.18 -5.32 24.34
C PHE A 58 -2.53 -4.61 24.30
N GLY A 59 -2.70 -3.68 25.21
CA GLY A 59 -3.88 -2.79 25.18
C GLY A 59 -3.82 -1.73 24.08
N MET A 60 -4.96 -1.14 23.74
CA MET A 60 -5.08 -0.07 22.71
C MET A 60 -4.20 1.16 22.98
N ARG A 61 -3.84 1.42 24.24
CA ARG A 61 -2.99 2.54 24.65
C ARG A 61 -1.54 2.13 24.88
N SER A 62 -1.14 0.96 24.41
CA SER A 62 0.25 0.49 24.48
C SER A 62 1.15 1.40 23.65
N GLY A 63 2.26 1.87 24.23
CA GLY A 63 3.27 2.65 23.52
C GLY A 63 3.91 1.89 22.36
N ALA A 64 4.02 0.56 22.47
CA ALA A 64 4.54 -0.29 21.41
C ALA A 64 3.59 -0.32 20.19
N LEU A 65 2.28 -0.51 20.43
CA LEU A 65 1.27 -0.44 19.37
C LEU A 65 1.26 0.94 18.73
N ALA A 66 1.29 2.02 19.51
CA ALA A 66 1.30 3.38 18.99
C ALA A 66 2.53 3.63 18.11
N ALA A 67 3.73 3.21 18.56
CA ALA A 67 4.95 3.39 17.78
C ALA A 67 4.90 2.61 16.45
N VAL A 68 4.57 1.31 16.50
CA VAL A 68 4.53 0.47 15.30
C VAL A 68 3.44 0.96 14.34
N ALA A 69 2.25 1.28 14.81
CA ALA A 69 1.16 1.77 13.99
C ALA A 69 1.49 3.12 13.34
N THR A 70 2.12 4.05 14.09
CA THR A 70 2.57 5.33 13.55
C THR A 70 3.63 5.14 12.47
N LEU A 71 4.67 4.35 12.73
CA LEU A 71 5.72 4.06 11.75
C LEU A 71 5.15 3.37 10.49
N SER A 72 4.21 2.44 10.69
CA SER A 72 3.51 1.77 9.59
C SER A 72 2.73 2.77 8.73
N LEU A 73 1.96 3.66 9.34
CA LEU A 73 1.17 4.65 8.62
C LEU A 73 2.07 5.66 7.88
N VAL A 74 3.17 6.11 8.51
CA VAL A 74 4.16 7.00 7.87
C VAL A 74 4.73 6.35 6.61
N LEU A 75 5.19 5.10 6.71
CA LEU A 75 5.77 4.40 5.57
C LEU A 75 4.75 4.08 4.49
N VAL A 76 3.53 3.68 4.87
CA VAL A 76 2.45 3.42 3.90
C VAL A 76 2.13 4.68 3.11
N LEU A 77 1.88 5.79 3.78
CA LEU A 77 1.57 7.06 3.11
C LEU A 77 2.71 7.52 2.19
N PHE A 78 3.96 7.35 2.64
CA PHE A 78 5.14 7.72 1.86
C PHE A 78 5.30 6.81 0.63
N THR A 79 5.22 5.48 0.80
CA THR A 79 5.39 4.52 -0.30
C THR A 79 4.22 4.53 -1.27
N ASP A 80 2.99 4.74 -0.79
CA ASP A 80 1.83 4.90 -1.65
C ASP A 80 1.97 6.16 -2.53
N ALA A 81 2.46 7.27 -1.96
CA ALA A 81 2.76 8.49 -2.71
C ALA A 81 3.87 8.29 -3.76
N LEU A 82 4.92 7.51 -3.45
CA LEU A 82 5.98 7.13 -4.39
C LEU A 82 5.50 6.24 -5.53
N SER A 83 4.45 5.46 -5.32
CA SER A 83 3.92 4.53 -6.33
C SER A 83 2.94 5.18 -7.31
N ILE A 84 2.63 6.46 -7.14
CA ILE A 84 1.72 7.20 -8.01
C ILE A 84 2.48 7.56 -9.30
N ASN A 85 2.01 7.01 -10.43
CA ASN A 85 2.55 7.44 -11.72
C ASN A 85 1.92 8.78 -12.15
N PRO A 86 2.69 9.91 -12.18
CA PRO A 86 2.14 11.23 -12.49
C PRO A 86 1.61 11.33 -13.92
N GLN A 87 2.19 10.58 -14.86
CA GLN A 87 1.75 10.57 -16.26
C GLN A 87 0.41 9.87 -16.38
N ALA A 88 0.26 8.69 -15.74
CA ALA A 88 -1.01 7.98 -15.69
C ALA A 88 -2.10 8.80 -14.99
N LEU A 89 -1.76 9.48 -13.87
CA LEU A 89 -2.68 10.38 -13.17
C LEU A 89 -3.17 11.51 -14.08
N ARG A 90 -2.27 12.17 -14.82
CA ARG A 90 -2.62 13.24 -15.77
C ARG A 90 -3.50 12.75 -16.92
N GLN A 91 -3.26 11.54 -17.42
CA GLN A 91 -4.09 10.93 -18.47
C GLN A 91 -5.49 10.55 -18.00
N HIS A 92 -5.65 10.23 -16.70
CA HIS A 92 -6.89 9.76 -16.11
C HIS A 92 -7.49 10.72 -15.07
N LEU A 93 -7.20 12.02 -15.17
CA LEU A 93 -7.67 13.04 -14.21
C LEU A 93 -9.18 13.00 -13.96
N GLY A 94 -10.00 12.74 -14.99
CA GLY A 94 -11.45 12.63 -14.83
C GLY A 94 -11.86 11.45 -13.94
N VAL A 95 -11.20 10.31 -14.07
CA VAL A 95 -11.44 9.13 -13.22
C VAL A 95 -10.93 9.39 -11.79
N ALA A 96 -9.71 9.93 -11.68
CA ALA A 96 -9.12 10.29 -10.39
C ALA A 96 -9.99 11.29 -9.61
N ALA A 97 -10.48 12.35 -10.27
CA ALA A 97 -11.35 13.35 -9.66
C ALA A 97 -12.67 12.74 -9.16
N VAL A 98 -13.24 11.78 -9.91
CA VAL A 98 -14.46 11.10 -9.50
C VAL A 98 -14.20 10.15 -8.33
N LEU A 99 -13.10 9.42 -8.33
CA LEU A 99 -12.76 8.49 -7.25
C LEU A 99 -12.44 9.23 -5.95
N LEU A 100 -11.57 10.24 -6.01
CA LEU A 100 -11.07 10.97 -4.83
C LEU A 100 -12.06 12.03 -4.33
N GLY A 101 -12.78 12.69 -5.23
CA GLY A 101 -13.79 13.67 -4.86
C GLY A 101 -15.09 13.00 -4.39
N PRO A 102 -16.08 12.86 -5.26
CA PRO A 102 -17.37 12.26 -4.86
C PRO A 102 -17.21 10.80 -4.37
N GLY A 103 -16.32 10.00 -4.97
CA GLY A 103 -16.08 8.62 -4.59
C GLY A 103 -15.69 8.48 -3.12
N THR A 104 -14.67 9.19 -2.69
CA THR A 104 -14.15 9.13 -1.31
C THR A 104 -14.98 9.97 -0.35
N VAL A 105 -15.28 11.24 -0.69
CA VAL A 105 -15.93 12.19 0.23
C VAL A 105 -17.40 11.81 0.49
N LEU A 106 -18.17 11.47 -0.55
CA LEU A 106 -19.55 11.03 -0.34
C LEU A 106 -19.64 9.69 0.37
N THR A 107 -18.71 8.78 0.08
CA THR A 107 -18.60 7.50 0.83
C THR A 107 -18.36 7.77 2.31
N ALA A 108 -17.41 8.63 2.66
CA ALA A 108 -17.13 9.01 4.04
C ALA A 108 -18.37 9.65 4.70
N THR A 109 -19.05 10.54 3.98
CA THR A 109 -20.26 11.19 4.47
C THR A 109 -21.40 10.19 4.73
N ILE A 110 -21.67 9.28 3.80
CA ILE A 110 -22.72 8.26 3.95
C ILE A 110 -22.42 7.34 5.13
N ILE A 111 -21.17 6.88 5.28
CA ILE A 111 -20.75 6.03 6.40
C ILE A 111 -20.85 6.81 7.72
N GLY A 112 -20.42 8.08 7.75
CA GLY A 112 -20.55 8.93 8.93
C GLY A 112 -21.99 9.13 9.35
N LEU A 113 -22.90 9.43 8.42
CA LEU A 113 -24.34 9.53 8.68
C LEU A 113 -24.91 8.20 9.21
N ALA A 114 -24.52 7.09 8.61
CA ALA A 114 -24.91 5.78 9.09
C ALA A 114 -24.42 5.50 10.51
N ALA A 115 -23.17 5.90 10.85
CA ALA A 115 -22.64 5.80 12.20
C ALA A 115 -23.47 6.63 13.21
N ALA A 116 -23.77 7.87 12.87
CA ALA A 116 -24.60 8.73 13.71
C ALA A 116 -26.00 8.14 13.95
N LEU A 117 -26.65 7.61 12.89
CA LEU A 117 -28.02 7.08 12.96
C LEU A 117 -28.11 5.70 13.63
N LEU A 118 -27.19 4.79 13.30
CA LEU A 118 -27.26 3.38 13.74
C LEU A 118 -26.51 3.13 15.05
N LEU A 119 -25.38 3.82 15.26
CA LEU A 119 -24.56 3.65 16.45
C LEU A 119 -24.80 4.75 17.50
N GLY A 120 -25.52 5.82 17.16
CA GLY A 120 -25.83 6.92 18.08
C GLY A 120 -24.60 7.75 18.49
N VAL A 121 -23.53 7.75 17.70
CA VAL A 121 -22.30 8.52 17.98
C VAL A 121 -22.45 9.99 17.61
N GLY A 122 -21.70 10.85 18.29
CA GLY A 122 -21.71 12.29 18.02
C GLY A 122 -21.12 12.63 16.62
N PRO A 123 -21.41 13.85 16.10
CA PRO A 123 -21.04 14.22 14.73
C PRO A 123 -19.53 14.11 14.44
N ALA A 124 -18.67 14.52 15.39
CA ALA A 124 -17.22 14.41 15.23
C ALA A 124 -16.74 12.95 15.21
N GLN A 125 -17.28 12.11 16.07
CA GLN A 125 -17.02 10.67 16.08
C GLN A 125 -17.50 10.00 14.79
N ALA A 126 -18.68 10.40 14.31
CA ALA A 126 -19.27 9.97 13.03
C ALA A 126 -18.37 10.33 11.85
N ALA A 127 -17.79 11.54 11.84
CA ALA A 127 -16.85 11.97 10.81
C ALA A 127 -15.55 11.14 10.83
N VAL A 128 -15.01 10.81 12.02
CA VAL A 128 -13.84 9.90 12.15
C VAL A 128 -14.17 8.52 11.61
N LEU A 129 -15.31 7.92 11.99
CA LEU A 129 -15.74 6.61 11.48
C LEU A 129 -15.96 6.63 9.97
N GLY A 130 -16.60 7.69 9.46
CA GLY A 130 -16.83 7.86 8.03
C GLY A 130 -15.55 7.95 7.23
N ALA A 131 -14.60 8.80 7.67
CA ALA A 131 -13.32 8.97 7.02
C ALA A 131 -12.47 7.69 7.12
N ALA A 132 -12.32 7.11 8.31
CA ALA A 132 -11.54 5.89 8.50
C ALA A 132 -12.05 4.72 7.64
N LEU A 133 -13.38 4.56 7.55
CA LEU A 133 -13.99 3.47 6.78
C LEU A 133 -14.18 3.79 5.30
N ALA A 134 -13.99 5.02 4.85
CA ALA A 134 -13.93 5.33 3.42
C ALA A 134 -12.57 4.98 2.79
N SER A 135 -11.50 4.87 3.59
CA SER A 135 -10.18 4.41 3.15
C SER A 135 -10.22 2.99 2.59
N THR A 136 -9.54 2.76 1.48
CA THR A 136 -9.39 1.44 0.84
C THR A 136 -7.99 0.90 1.10
N ASP A 137 -7.88 -0.42 1.32
CA ASP A 137 -6.62 -1.05 1.70
C ASP A 137 -5.76 -1.40 0.49
N PRO A 138 -4.59 -0.77 0.30
CA PRO A 138 -3.69 -1.06 -0.80
C PRO A 138 -3.13 -2.48 -0.76
N VAL A 139 -2.93 -3.08 0.43
CA VAL A 139 -2.36 -4.44 0.56
C VAL A 139 -3.30 -5.48 -0.03
N MET A 140 -4.58 -5.39 0.28
CA MET A 140 -5.58 -6.29 -0.31
C MET A 140 -5.78 -6.03 -1.81
N MET A 141 -5.63 -4.79 -2.26
CA MET A 141 -5.73 -4.42 -3.68
C MET A 141 -4.56 -4.95 -4.51
N ARG A 142 -3.33 -4.97 -3.97
CA ARG A 142 -2.14 -5.48 -4.69
C ARG A 142 -2.35 -6.91 -5.21
N GLY A 143 -3.02 -7.77 -4.43
CA GLY A 143 -3.37 -9.12 -4.84
C GLY A 143 -4.22 -9.20 -6.11
N LEU A 144 -5.04 -8.18 -6.40
CA LEU A 144 -5.80 -8.05 -7.65
C LEU A 144 -4.97 -7.36 -8.74
N ILE A 145 -4.37 -6.22 -8.42
CA ILE A 145 -3.68 -5.35 -9.39
C ILE A 145 -2.52 -6.08 -10.11
N ARG A 146 -1.77 -6.92 -9.40
CA ARG A 146 -0.63 -7.67 -9.95
C ARG A 146 -1.01 -8.87 -10.79
N ARG A 147 -2.30 -9.25 -10.87
CA ARG A 147 -2.72 -10.45 -11.62
C ARG A 147 -2.79 -10.20 -13.12
N PRO A 148 -2.26 -11.14 -13.93
CA PRO A 148 -2.50 -11.15 -15.37
C PRO A 148 -4.01 -11.28 -15.64
N GLY A 149 -4.51 -10.57 -16.66
CA GLY A 149 -5.95 -10.56 -17.01
C GLY A 149 -6.78 -9.44 -16.38
N VAL A 150 -6.26 -8.68 -15.41
CA VAL A 150 -6.92 -7.45 -14.94
C VAL A 150 -6.69 -6.32 -15.94
N PRO A 151 -7.74 -5.63 -16.43
CA PRO A 151 -7.61 -4.55 -17.38
C PRO A 151 -6.69 -3.42 -16.88
N PRO A 152 -5.83 -2.83 -17.73
CA PRO A 152 -4.93 -1.74 -17.33
C PRO A 152 -5.66 -0.56 -16.69
N ALA A 153 -6.82 -0.17 -17.23
CA ALA A 153 -7.64 0.92 -16.69
C ALA A 153 -8.11 0.64 -15.24
N THR A 154 -8.41 -0.62 -14.91
CA THR A 154 -8.75 -1.04 -13.54
C THR A 154 -7.53 -0.89 -12.62
N ARG A 155 -6.35 -1.35 -13.05
CA ARG A 155 -5.12 -1.26 -12.26
C ARG A 155 -4.78 0.19 -11.93
N THR A 156 -4.83 1.05 -12.95
CA THR A 156 -4.56 2.49 -12.79
C THR A 156 -5.58 3.14 -11.86
N ALA A 157 -6.88 2.87 -12.04
CA ALA A 157 -7.92 3.47 -11.21
C ALA A 157 -7.82 3.06 -9.75
N LEU A 158 -7.65 1.75 -9.47
CA LEU A 158 -7.49 1.23 -8.11
C LEU A 158 -6.18 1.70 -7.46
N GLY A 159 -5.08 1.79 -8.25
CA GLY A 159 -3.80 2.33 -7.77
C GLY A 159 -3.90 3.81 -7.39
N ILE A 160 -4.54 4.63 -8.22
CA ILE A 160 -4.80 6.05 -7.91
C ILE A 160 -5.67 6.20 -6.66
N GLU A 161 -6.74 5.41 -6.57
CA GLU A 161 -7.64 5.47 -5.41
C GLU A 161 -6.91 5.08 -4.13
N SER A 162 -6.26 3.93 -4.08
CA SER A 162 -5.58 3.44 -2.88
C SER A 162 -4.39 4.31 -2.46
N GLY A 163 -3.68 4.90 -3.43
CA GLY A 163 -2.52 5.74 -3.13
C GLY A 163 -2.88 7.17 -2.68
N LEU A 164 -4.05 7.69 -3.05
CA LEU A 164 -4.40 9.10 -2.80
C LEU A 164 -5.57 9.29 -1.82
N ASN A 165 -6.37 8.25 -1.56
CA ASN A 165 -7.56 8.41 -0.71
C ASN A 165 -7.21 8.82 0.73
N ASP A 166 -6.13 8.28 1.29
CA ASP A 166 -5.71 8.59 2.66
C ASP A 166 -5.24 10.04 2.79
N ALA A 167 -4.66 10.63 1.73
CA ALA A 167 -4.34 12.06 1.70
C ALA A 167 -5.58 12.96 1.76
N VAL A 168 -6.74 12.47 1.29
CA VAL A 168 -8.03 13.19 1.39
C VAL A 168 -8.68 12.93 2.75
N LEU A 169 -8.59 11.71 3.27
CA LEU A 169 -9.30 11.28 4.47
C LEU A 169 -8.60 11.70 5.77
N LEU A 170 -7.28 11.70 5.80
CA LEU A 170 -6.50 12.09 6.97
C LEU A 170 -6.81 13.52 7.45
N PRO A 171 -6.87 14.55 6.59
CA PRO A 171 -7.34 15.88 6.99
C PRO A 171 -8.72 15.86 7.65
N ILE A 172 -9.66 15.07 7.13
CA ILE A 172 -11.01 14.95 7.70
C ILE A 172 -10.94 14.36 9.12
N VAL A 173 -10.13 13.30 9.32
CA VAL A 173 -9.91 12.70 10.64
C VAL A 173 -9.32 13.72 11.61
N VAL A 174 -8.26 14.43 11.22
CA VAL A 174 -7.57 15.38 12.10
C VAL A 174 -8.47 16.57 12.46
N ILE A 175 -9.24 17.08 11.51
CA ILE A 175 -10.23 18.14 11.78
C ILE A 175 -11.33 17.63 12.71
N ALA A 176 -11.86 16.42 12.47
CA ALA A 176 -12.86 15.82 13.35
C ALA A 176 -12.33 15.59 14.76
N MET A 177 -11.04 15.23 14.92
CA MET A 177 -10.39 15.13 16.23
C MET A 177 -10.36 16.45 16.99
N ALA A 178 -10.23 17.59 16.31
CA ALA A 178 -10.31 18.91 16.97
C ALA A 178 -11.70 19.13 17.57
N PHE A 179 -12.78 18.73 16.88
CA PHE A 179 -14.14 18.77 17.42
C PHE A 179 -14.41 17.72 18.52
N MET A 180 -13.66 16.65 18.57
CA MET A 180 -13.77 15.67 19.66
C MET A 180 -13.08 16.17 20.94
N ARG A 181 -12.02 16.99 20.80
CA ARG A 181 -11.30 17.60 21.96
C ARG A 181 -12.10 18.71 22.61
N GLU A 182 -12.69 19.56 21.77
CA GLU A 182 -13.45 20.73 22.21
C GLU A 182 -14.81 20.73 21.50
N ALA A 183 -15.89 20.73 22.26
CA ALA A 183 -17.26 20.66 21.73
C ALA A 183 -17.60 21.81 20.75
N ALA A 184 -16.91 22.94 20.85
CA ALA A 184 -17.05 24.09 19.96
C ALA A 184 -15.69 24.79 19.76
N PRO A 185 -14.82 24.24 18.89
CA PRO A 185 -13.56 24.91 18.59
C PRO A 185 -13.80 26.26 17.93
N THR A 186 -12.99 27.25 18.29
CA THR A 186 -13.07 28.58 17.68
C THR A 186 -12.66 28.53 16.21
N ILE A 187 -13.11 29.49 15.41
CA ILE A 187 -12.69 29.59 14.00
C ILE A 187 -11.18 29.67 13.88
N GLY A 188 -10.49 30.38 14.82
CA GLY A 188 -9.03 30.47 14.85
C GLY A 188 -8.32 29.13 15.13
N GLN A 189 -8.87 28.29 16.00
CA GLN A 189 -8.35 26.94 16.25
C GLN A 189 -8.55 26.06 15.02
N LEU A 190 -9.72 26.12 14.42
CA LEU A 190 -10.04 25.31 13.24
C LEU A 190 -9.20 25.72 12.02
N SER A 191 -9.02 27.03 11.81
CA SER A 191 -8.16 27.52 10.72
C SER A 191 -6.70 27.14 10.93
N ARG A 192 -6.21 27.12 12.17
CA ARG A 192 -4.87 26.66 12.51
C ARG A 192 -4.71 25.16 12.21
N VAL A 193 -5.62 24.31 12.67
CA VAL A 193 -5.59 22.87 12.37
C VAL A 193 -5.64 22.62 10.86
N ALA A 194 -6.49 23.34 10.12
CA ALA A 194 -6.54 23.24 8.68
C ALA A 194 -5.21 23.69 8.02
N LEU A 195 -4.61 24.77 8.50
CA LEU A 195 -3.30 25.24 8.02
C LEU A 195 -2.20 24.22 8.30
N ASP A 196 -2.17 23.65 9.50
CA ASP A 196 -1.16 22.68 9.92
C ASP A 196 -1.23 21.38 9.07
N VAL A 197 -2.44 20.95 8.73
CA VAL A 197 -2.66 19.70 7.99
C VAL A 197 -2.57 19.89 6.47
N LEU A 198 -3.17 20.95 5.94
CA LEU A 198 -3.30 21.14 4.49
C LEU A 198 -2.17 21.95 3.86
N VAL A 199 -1.43 22.72 4.65
CA VAL A 199 -0.38 23.62 4.13
C VAL A 199 0.97 23.33 4.77
N LEU A 200 1.12 23.44 6.10
CA LEU A 200 2.42 23.33 6.76
C LEU A 200 2.98 21.91 6.71
N GLY A 201 2.14 20.88 6.93
CA GLY A 201 2.55 19.49 6.80
C GLY A 201 3.07 19.19 5.40
N PRO A 202 2.25 19.35 4.34
CA PRO A 202 2.72 19.16 2.96
C PRO A 202 3.94 20.01 2.59
N ALA A 203 4.00 21.29 3.00
CA ALA A 203 5.14 22.16 2.73
C ALA A 203 6.45 21.64 3.38
N ALA A 204 6.37 21.17 4.64
CA ALA A 204 7.50 20.54 5.32
C ALA A 204 7.93 19.25 4.60
N GLY A 205 6.98 18.46 4.11
CA GLY A 205 7.23 17.26 3.32
C GLY A 205 7.90 17.55 1.98
N VAL A 206 7.38 18.52 1.24
CA VAL A 206 7.98 18.98 -0.02
C VAL A 206 9.40 19.46 0.20
N ALA A 207 9.63 20.29 1.23
CA ALA A 207 10.97 20.79 1.56
C ALA A 207 11.93 19.64 1.90
N THR A 208 11.50 18.70 2.74
CA THR A 208 12.32 17.54 3.13
C THR A 208 12.60 16.64 1.94
N GLY A 209 11.59 16.29 1.13
CA GLY A 209 11.74 15.45 -0.06
C GLY A 209 12.68 16.08 -1.09
N TYR A 210 12.50 17.39 -1.38
CA TYR A 210 13.37 18.13 -2.30
C TYR A 210 14.81 18.17 -1.82
N LEU A 211 15.04 18.52 -0.54
CA LEU A 211 16.38 18.58 0.04
C LEU A 211 17.04 17.18 0.07
N ALA A 212 16.28 16.14 0.38
CA ALA A 212 16.77 14.78 0.36
C ALA A 212 17.23 14.36 -1.04
N VAL A 213 16.44 14.63 -2.07
CA VAL A 213 16.82 14.34 -3.46
C VAL A 213 18.09 15.11 -3.84
N ARG A 214 18.15 16.40 -3.57
CA ARG A 214 19.34 17.23 -3.89
C ARG A 214 20.60 16.77 -3.16
N LEU A 215 20.45 16.33 -1.90
CA LEU A 215 21.56 15.75 -1.13
C LEU A 215 22.03 14.44 -1.76
N LEU A 216 21.08 13.56 -2.12
CA LEU A 216 21.38 12.26 -2.73
C LEU A 216 22.12 12.45 -4.07
N GLU A 217 21.64 13.34 -4.94
CA GLU A 217 22.27 13.66 -6.23
C GLU A 217 23.68 14.22 -6.04
N ALA A 218 23.86 15.16 -5.12
CA ALA A 218 25.15 15.79 -4.84
C ALA A 218 26.18 14.78 -4.34
N VAL A 219 25.78 13.87 -3.44
CA VAL A 219 26.65 12.82 -2.91
C VAL A 219 26.95 11.77 -3.96
N ARG A 220 25.92 11.33 -4.72
CA ARG A 220 26.07 10.36 -5.82
C ARG A 220 27.05 10.87 -6.88
N GLY A 221 26.91 12.12 -7.31
CA GLY A 221 27.76 12.71 -8.34
C GLY A 221 29.23 12.90 -7.90
N ARG A 222 29.50 13.03 -6.59
CA ARG A 222 30.85 13.32 -6.07
C ARG A 222 31.60 12.11 -5.53
N TYR A 223 30.88 11.18 -4.88
CA TYR A 223 31.48 10.05 -4.14
C TYR A 223 30.96 8.70 -4.59
N GLY A 224 29.86 8.66 -5.34
CA GLY A 224 29.09 7.47 -5.59
C GLY A 224 28.29 7.01 -4.36
N ILE A 225 27.22 6.30 -4.58
CA ILE A 225 26.41 5.69 -3.51
C ILE A 225 26.22 4.21 -3.86
N ARG A 226 26.44 3.32 -2.89
CA ARG A 226 26.14 1.91 -3.07
C ARG A 226 24.62 1.70 -3.02
N ARG A 227 24.11 0.83 -3.89
CA ARG A 227 22.67 0.51 -3.99
C ARG A 227 22.05 0.12 -2.64
N ASP A 228 22.78 -0.63 -1.79
CA ASP A 228 22.29 -1.04 -0.47
C ASP A 228 21.95 0.17 0.43
N TYR A 229 22.74 1.23 0.37
CA TYR A 229 22.51 2.45 1.17
C TYR A 229 21.46 3.36 0.53
N GLU A 230 21.36 3.34 -0.80
CA GLU A 230 20.30 4.06 -1.51
C GLU A 230 18.92 3.50 -1.17
N SER A 231 18.79 2.16 -1.06
CA SER A 231 17.53 1.54 -0.64
C SER A 231 17.13 1.92 0.79
N MET A 232 18.08 2.04 1.71
CA MET A 232 17.80 2.48 3.10
C MET A 232 17.44 3.97 3.19
N TYR A 233 17.86 4.77 2.22
CA TYR A 233 17.62 6.21 2.21
C TYR A 233 16.12 6.54 2.22
N VAL A 234 15.29 5.68 1.60
CA VAL A 234 13.84 5.80 1.59
C VAL A 234 13.23 5.94 2.99
N LEU A 235 13.67 5.08 3.92
CA LEU A 235 13.21 5.11 5.30
C LEU A 235 13.65 6.40 6.01
N GLY A 236 14.90 6.80 5.75
CA GLY A 236 15.45 8.04 6.30
C GLY A 236 14.63 9.25 5.91
N VAL A 237 14.25 9.36 4.64
CA VAL A 237 13.42 10.48 4.15
C VAL A 237 12.03 10.45 4.76
N ALA A 238 11.36 9.29 4.77
CA ALA A 238 10.00 9.17 5.31
C ALA A 238 9.94 9.58 6.79
N PHE A 239 10.83 9.05 7.61
CA PHE A 239 10.85 9.36 9.05
C PHE A 239 11.34 10.76 9.36
N THR A 240 12.29 11.29 8.58
CA THR A 240 12.76 12.67 8.74
C THR A 240 11.66 13.67 8.38
N ALA A 241 10.92 13.44 7.29
CA ALA A 241 9.80 14.29 6.89
C ALA A 241 8.71 14.31 7.98
N PHE A 242 8.35 13.14 8.50
CA PHE A 242 7.41 13.03 9.62
C PHE A 242 7.91 13.80 10.85
N ALA A 243 9.10 13.49 11.34
CA ALA A 243 9.64 14.07 12.57
C ALA A 243 9.88 15.60 12.45
N PHE A 244 10.31 16.06 11.28
CA PHE A 244 10.51 17.48 11.02
C PHE A 244 9.19 18.25 11.08
N ALA A 245 8.14 17.75 10.42
CA ALA A 245 6.84 18.41 10.46
C ALA A 245 6.24 18.39 11.87
N GLU A 246 6.31 17.27 12.61
CA GLU A 246 5.87 17.19 14.01
C GLU A 246 6.63 18.18 14.92
N SER A 247 7.93 18.39 14.67
CA SER A 247 8.72 19.39 15.42
C SER A 247 8.26 20.83 15.18
N LEU A 248 7.64 21.08 14.02
CA LEU A 248 7.01 22.36 13.67
C LEU A 248 5.55 22.46 14.10
N HIS A 249 5.02 21.45 14.82
CA HIS A 249 3.62 21.29 15.19
C HIS A 249 2.67 21.21 13.98
N ALA A 250 3.20 20.74 12.83
CA ALA A 250 2.45 20.44 11.61
C ALA A 250 2.19 18.94 11.48
N SER A 251 1.35 18.53 10.54
CA SER A 251 1.01 17.11 10.33
C SER A 251 2.17 16.34 9.72
N GLY A 252 2.83 15.47 10.50
CA GLY A 252 3.90 14.59 10.05
C GLY A 252 3.44 13.57 9.02
N PHE A 253 2.21 13.07 9.12
CA PHE A 253 1.66 12.13 8.15
C PHE A 253 1.49 12.76 6.76
N MET A 254 0.96 13.98 6.70
CA MET A 254 0.85 14.74 5.45
C MET A 254 2.22 15.12 4.89
N ALA A 255 3.19 15.35 5.76
CA ALA A 255 4.57 15.61 5.34
C ALA A 255 5.22 14.36 4.73
N ALA A 256 5.06 13.19 5.34
CA ALA A 256 5.56 11.94 4.78
C ALA A 256 4.96 11.66 3.39
N PHE A 257 3.64 11.82 3.24
CA PHE A 257 2.96 11.70 1.95
C PHE A 257 3.52 12.70 0.92
N ALA A 258 3.60 13.98 1.27
CA ALA A 258 4.09 15.01 0.36
C ALA A 258 5.57 14.84 0.00
N ALA A 259 6.40 14.31 0.90
CA ALA A 259 7.80 13.98 0.61
C ALA A 259 7.91 12.86 -0.42
N GLY A 260 7.12 11.77 -0.29
CA GLY A 260 7.06 10.69 -1.27
C GLY A 260 6.62 11.20 -2.64
N LEU A 261 5.54 11.97 -2.69
CA LEU A 261 5.03 12.56 -3.94
C LEU A 261 6.05 13.52 -4.58
N THR A 262 6.82 14.27 -3.77
CA THR A 262 7.85 15.18 -4.29
C THR A 262 8.99 14.43 -4.95
N ILE A 263 9.41 13.31 -4.37
CA ILE A 263 10.47 12.48 -4.94
C ILE A 263 10.04 11.93 -6.30
N ASP A 264 8.82 11.40 -6.39
CA ASP A 264 8.25 10.87 -7.63
C ASP A 264 8.10 11.96 -8.71
N LEU A 265 7.61 13.15 -8.34
CA LEU A 265 7.44 14.27 -9.27
C LEU A 265 8.76 14.86 -9.78
N LEU A 266 9.86 14.71 -9.07
CA LEU A 266 11.19 15.15 -9.51
C LEU A 266 11.80 14.25 -10.57
N ASP A 267 11.17 13.09 -10.86
CA ASP A 267 11.59 12.14 -11.91
C ASP A 267 13.10 11.80 -11.81
N VAL A 268 13.55 11.52 -10.58
CA VAL A 268 14.96 11.22 -10.31
C VAL A 268 15.18 9.73 -10.59
N ASP A 269 16.24 9.41 -11.33
CA ASP A 269 16.70 8.03 -11.56
C ASP A 269 17.15 7.40 -10.22
N LEU A 270 16.15 7.01 -9.43
CA LEU A 270 16.37 6.20 -8.23
C LEU A 270 16.50 4.72 -8.66
N CYS A 271 17.32 3.96 -7.95
CA CYS A 271 17.38 2.53 -8.24
C CYS A 271 16.01 1.88 -7.93
N ASP A 272 15.61 0.86 -8.70
CA ASP A 272 14.43 0.05 -8.39
C ASP A 272 14.46 -0.47 -6.95
N CYS A 273 15.67 -0.68 -6.41
CA CYS A 273 15.90 -1.06 -5.03
C CYS A 273 15.32 -0.08 -3.99
N PHE A 274 15.17 1.22 -4.34
CA PHE A 274 14.57 2.22 -3.47
C PHE A 274 13.07 1.98 -3.28
N HIS A 275 12.37 1.72 -4.38
CA HIS A 275 10.94 1.39 -4.35
C HIS A 275 10.70 0.02 -3.70
N ASP A 276 11.44 -1.00 -4.11
CA ASP A 276 11.29 -2.38 -3.60
C ASP A 276 11.53 -2.47 -2.10
N TYR A 277 12.58 -1.80 -1.60
CA TYR A 277 12.89 -1.79 -0.17
C TYR A 277 11.86 -1.03 0.65
N GLY A 278 11.39 0.11 0.14
CA GLY A 278 10.31 0.89 0.78
C GLY A 278 9.03 0.07 0.87
N GLU A 279 8.62 -0.57 -0.22
CA GLU A 279 7.43 -1.43 -0.27
C GLU A 279 7.57 -2.66 0.64
N ALA A 280 8.70 -3.34 0.63
CA ALA A 280 8.96 -4.50 1.48
C ALA A 280 8.92 -4.13 2.97
N THR A 281 9.57 -3.03 3.37
CA THR A 281 9.59 -2.57 4.76
C THR A 281 8.22 -2.08 5.22
N SER A 282 7.52 -1.32 4.39
CA SER A 282 6.14 -0.90 4.64
C SER A 282 5.23 -2.12 4.84
N THR A 283 5.31 -3.11 3.96
CA THR A 283 4.54 -4.34 4.06
C THR A 283 4.88 -5.12 5.35
N MET A 284 6.15 -5.22 5.71
CA MET A 284 6.57 -5.89 6.95
C MET A 284 5.98 -5.22 8.20
N LEU A 285 6.05 -3.90 8.29
CA LEU A 285 5.46 -3.15 9.41
C LEU A 285 3.94 -3.28 9.43
N LEU A 286 3.30 -3.29 8.28
CA LEU A 286 1.88 -3.54 8.13
C LEU A 286 1.49 -4.91 8.70
N LEU A 287 2.17 -5.98 8.30
CA LEU A 287 1.91 -7.33 8.76
C LEU A 287 2.14 -7.46 10.27
N PHE A 288 3.19 -6.82 10.79
CA PHE A 288 3.43 -6.76 12.22
C PHE A 288 2.31 -6.03 12.97
N THR A 289 1.81 -4.93 12.43
CA THR A 289 0.65 -4.22 12.99
C THR A 289 -0.60 -5.10 13.00
N PHE A 290 -0.85 -5.89 11.94
CA PHE A 290 -1.96 -6.85 11.93
C PHE A 290 -1.82 -7.91 13.02
N VAL A 291 -0.61 -8.41 13.29
CA VAL A 291 -0.40 -9.34 14.42
C VAL A 291 -0.73 -8.67 15.75
N LEU A 292 -0.23 -7.44 15.98
CA LEU A 292 -0.52 -6.70 17.20
C LEU A 292 -2.02 -6.45 17.39
N LEU A 293 -2.72 -6.08 16.34
CA LEU A 293 -4.18 -5.90 16.36
C LEU A 293 -4.91 -7.23 16.55
N GLY A 294 -4.38 -8.30 15.96
CA GLY A 294 -4.91 -9.67 16.07
C GLY A 294 -4.77 -10.28 17.45
N LEU A 295 -3.85 -9.80 18.31
CA LEU A 295 -3.67 -10.32 19.68
C LEU A 295 -4.98 -10.28 20.48
N SER A 296 -5.67 -9.14 20.53
CA SER A 296 -6.93 -8.99 21.25
C SER A 296 -7.85 -7.93 20.64
N LEU A 297 -7.29 -6.87 20.07
CA LEU A 297 -8.01 -5.64 19.79
C LEU A 297 -9.07 -5.78 18.71
N ILE A 298 -8.74 -6.41 17.59
CA ILE A 298 -9.67 -6.51 16.46
C ILE A 298 -10.91 -7.36 16.80
N TRP A 299 -10.76 -8.30 17.72
CA TRP A 299 -11.85 -9.20 18.16
C TRP A 299 -12.88 -8.51 19.03
N THR A 300 -12.57 -7.31 19.55
CA THR A 300 -13.56 -6.48 20.26
C THR A 300 -14.75 -6.12 19.36
N GLY A 301 -14.57 -6.10 18.05
CA GLY A 301 -15.67 -5.96 17.11
C GLY A 301 -16.73 -7.05 17.22
N LEU A 302 -16.33 -8.28 17.57
CA LEU A 302 -17.26 -9.38 17.76
C LEU A 302 -18.07 -9.27 19.07
N SER A 303 -17.49 -8.64 20.10
CA SER A 303 -18.17 -8.48 21.42
C SER A 303 -19.32 -7.48 21.38
N ILE A 304 -19.32 -6.54 20.43
CA ILE A 304 -20.38 -5.54 20.25
C ILE A 304 -21.38 -5.92 19.15
N MET A 305 -21.34 -7.15 18.67
CA MET A 305 -22.17 -7.60 17.57
C MET A 305 -23.66 -7.48 17.92
N SER A 306 -24.32 -6.59 17.24
CA SER A 306 -25.76 -6.33 17.31
C SER A 306 -26.35 -6.16 15.91
N VAL A 307 -27.66 -6.17 15.78
CA VAL A 307 -28.31 -5.91 14.49
C VAL A 307 -27.91 -4.54 13.93
N GLN A 308 -27.79 -3.52 14.80
CA GLN A 308 -27.40 -2.16 14.41
C GLN A 308 -25.93 -2.13 13.94
N THR A 309 -25.02 -2.80 14.68
CA THR A 309 -23.59 -2.87 14.30
C THR A 309 -23.42 -3.63 12.99
N LEU A 310 -24.15 -4.72 12.78
CA LEU A 310 -24.10 -5.48 11.55
C LEU A 310 -24.68 -4.68 10.38
N ALA A 311 -25.82 -4.01 10.57
CA ALA A 311 -26.42 -3.11 9.58
C ALA A 311 -25.46 -1.99 9.19
N PHE A 312 -24.81 -1.37 10.19
CA PHE A 312 -23.75 -0.39 9.95
C PHE A 312 -22.61 -0.96 9.12
N ALA A 313 -22.10 -2.15 9.50
CA ALA A 313 -20.98 -2.77 8.79
C ALA A 313 -21.33 -3.08 7.32
N VAL A 314 -22.50 -3.64 7.06
CA VAL A 314 -22.98 -3.89 5.69
C VAL A 314 -23.10 -2.60 4.90
N LEU A 315 -23.69 -1.56 5.51
CA LEU A 315 -23.87 -0.26 4.86
C LEU A 315 -22.50 0.41 4.58
N ALA A 316 -21.54 0.32 5.48
CA ALA A 316 -20.19 0.83 5.28
C ALA A 316 -19.47 0.16 4.09
N LEU A 317 -19.67 -1.14 3.87
CA LEU A 317 -19.14 -1.85 2.71
C LEU A 317 -19.86 -1.49 1.41
N VAL A 318 -21.18 -1.30 1.46
CA VAL A 318 -22.00 -1.02 0.28
C VAL A 318 -21.98 0.45 -0.13
N ALA A 319 -21.68 1.37 0.80
CA ALA A 319 -21.71 2.83 0.55
C ALA A 319 -20.85 3.24 -0.66
N ARG A 320 -19.60 2.77 -0.74
CA ARG A 320 -18.72 3.06 -1.87
C ARG A 320 -19.25 2.51 -3.19
N LEU A 321 -19.78 1.30 -3.18
CA LEU A 321 -20.38 0.67 -4.34
C LEU A 321 -21.52 1.53 -4.88
N LEU A 322 -22.43 2.00 -4.03
CA LEU A 322 -23.54 2.85 -4.43
C LEU A 322 -23.08 4.18 -5.02
N VAL A 323 -22.10 4.83 -4.38
CA VAL A 323 -21.54 6.10 -4.87
C VAL A 323 -20.90 5.92 -6.24
N LEU A 324 -20.06 4.90 -6.41
CA LEU A 324 -19.34 4.68 -7.65
C LEU A 324 -20.23 4.18 -8.79
N LEU A 325 -21.29 3.42 -8.51
CA LEU A 325 -22.31 3.05 -9.51
C LEU A 325 -22.93 4.28 -10.17
N VAL A 326 -23.12 5.37 -9.42
CA VAL A 326 -23.70 6.62 -9.92
C VAL A 326 -22.64 7.54 -10.53
N ALA A 327 -21.43 7.59 -9.95
CA ALA A 327 -20.41 8.56 -10.32
C ALA A 327 -19.55 8.12 -11.52
N LEU A 328 -19.10 6.86 -11.57
CA LEU A 328 -18.20 6.34 -12.62
C LEU A 328 -18.80 6.27 -14.04
N PRO A 329 -20.10 6.04 -14.27
CA PRO A 329 -20.66 6.09 -15.62
C PRO A 329 -20.45 7.42 -16.35
N ARG A 330 -20.09 8.46 -15.63
CA ARG A 330 -19.79 9.79 -16.19
C ARG A 330 -18.35 9.95 -16.66
N THR A 331 -17.52 8.90 -16.48
CA THR A 331 -16.11 8.86 -16.91
C THR A 331 -15.97 8.07 -18.20
N ALA A 332 -14.82 8.20 -18.88
CA ALA A 332 -14.49 7.47 -20.10
C ALA A 332 -14.07 6.00 -19.88
N MET A 333 -14.26 5.46 -18.66
CA MET A 333 -13.88 4.09 -18.32
C MET A 333 -14.80 3.06 -19.00
N ASP A 334 -14.23 1.99 -19.55
CA ASP A 334 -14.95 0.85 -20.12
C ASP A 334 -15.81 0.12 -19.08
N ALA A 335 -16.79 -0.62 -19.54
CA ALA A 335 -17.80 -1.26 -18.67
C ALA A 335 -17.22 -2.37 -17.79
N GLU A 336 -16.21 -3.11 -18.26
CA GLU A 336 -15.56 -4.18 -17.52
C GLU A 336 -14.69 -3.63 -16.40
N SER A 337 -13.79 -2.71 -16.72
CA SER A 337 -12.96 -2.00 -15.73
C SER A 337 -13.81 -1.33 -14.68
N ARG A 338 -14.90 -0.65 -15.09
CA ARG A 338 -15.83 0.01 -14.17
C ARG A 338 -16.46 -0.97 -13.17
N LYS A 339 -16.91 -2.15 -13.63
CA LYS A 339 -17.49 -3.17 -12.74
C LYS A 339 -16.46 -3.61 -11.68
N LEU A 340 -15.24 -3.86 -12.08
CA LEU A 340 -14.17 -4.26 -11.15
C LEU A 340 -13.84 -3.15 -10.14
N VAL A 341 -13.69 -1.90 -10.60
CA VAL A 341 -13.41 -0.75 -9.71
C VAL A 341 -14.57 -0.51 -8.74
N VAL A 342 -15.81 -0.55 -9.19
CA VAL A 342 -17.01 -0.35 -8.33
C VAL A 342 -17.04 -1.43 -7.24
N TRP A 343 -16.80 -2.66 -7.63
CA TRP A 343 -16.96 -3.79 -6.73
C TRP A 343 -15.79 -3.93 -5.74
N PHE A 344 -14.55 -3.70 -6.17
CA PHE A 344 -13.36 -4.01 -5.38
C PHE A 344 -12.84 -2.80 -4.62
N GLY A 345 -13.29 -2.67 -3.38
CA GLY A 345 -12.86 -1.61 -2.45
C GLY A 345 -12.73 -2.15 -1.03
N PRO A 346 -11.74 -3.04 -0.76
CA PRO A 346 -11.59 -3.66 0.54
C PRO A 346 -11.26 -2.63 1.63
N ARG A 347 -11.76 -2.86 2.84
CA ARG A 347 -11.40 -2.12 4.05
C ARG A 347 -10.41 -2.94 4.85
N GLY A 348 -9.35 -2.31 5.33
CA GLY A 348 -8.27 -3.02 6.00
C GLY A 348 -7.50 -2.17 6.98
N LEU A 349 -6.17 -2.23 6.92
CA LEU A 349 -5.32 -1.62 7.93
C LEU A 349 -5.39 -0.10 7.95
N SER A 350 -5.43 0.58 6.80
CA SER A 350 -5.55 2.04 6.75
C SER A 350 -6.76 2.52 7.57
N SER A 351 -7.91 1.83 7.47
CA SER A 351 -9.09 2.12 8.29
C SER A 351 -8.82 1.97 9.79
N LEU A 352 -8.10 0.91 10.20
CA LEU A 352 -7.73 0.68 11.59
C LEU A 352 -6.70 1.70 12.08
N LEU A 353 -5.72 2.06 11.26
CA LEU A 353 -4.71 3.05 11.61
C LEU A 353 -5.32 4.44 11.79
N LEU A 354 -6.22 4.85 10.90
CA LEU A 354 -6.90 6.15 10.99
C LEU A 354 -7.77 6.27 12.25
N VAL A 355 -8.48 5.20 12.67
CA VAL A 355 -9.27 5.24 13.91
C VAL A 355 -8.41 5.15 15.16
N LEU A 356 -7.18 4.64 15.08
CA LEU A 356 -6.23 4.62 16.20
C LEU A 356 -5.62 6.00 16.48
N LEU A 357 -5.59 6.93 15.52
CA LEU A 357 -5.01 8.27 15.73
C LEU A 357 -5.65 9.02 16.90
N PRO A 358 -7.00 9.18 17.01
CA PRO A 358 -7.60 9.83 18.15
C PRO A 358 -7.37 9.06 19.48
N ILE A 359 -7.20 7.72 19.43
CA ILE A 359 -6.91 6.88 20.60
C ILE A 359 -5.51 7.16 21.13
N PHE A 360 -4.51 7.22 20.23
CA PHE A 360 -3.12 7.52 20.58
C PHE A 360 -2.93 8.95 21.11
N MET A 361 -3.76 9.87 20.61
CA MET A 361 -3.80 11.25 21.11
C MET A 361 -4.56 11.40 22.43
N GLY A 362 -5.05 10.29 23.01
CA GLY A 362 -5.74 10.28 24.32
C GLY A 362 -7.09 10.99 24.32
N ILE A 363 -7.74 11.16 23.17
CA ILE A 363 -9.05 11.83 23.07
C ILE A 363 -10.11 10.98 23.76
N GLU A 364 -10.88 11.60 24.66
CA GLU A 364 -11.92 10.92 25.42
C GLU A 364 -13.02 10.36 24.49
N GLY A 365 -13.51 9.16 24.77
CA GLY A 365 -14.51 8.48 23.95
C GLY A 365 -14.01 7.88 22.64
N SER A 366 -12.74 8.10 22.25
CA SER A 366 -12.19 7.59 20.98
C SER A 366 -12.03 6.06 20.97
N THR A 367 -11.78 5.43 22.12
CA THR A 367 -11.62 3.96 22.21
C THR A 367 -12.88 3.20 21.78
N ALA A 368 -14.06 3.79 21.95
CA ALA A 368 -15.32 3.18 21.51
C ALA A 368 -15.47 3.10 19.99
N LEU A 369 -14.70 3.91 19.23
CA LEU A 369 -14.74 3.94 17.77
C LEU A 369 -14.02 2.75 17.13
N PHE A 370 -13.12 2.11 17.86
CA PHE A 370 -12.30 1.02 17.31
C PHE A 370 -13.12 -0.22 16.99
N ALA A 371 -13.99 -0.66 17.89
CA ALA A 371 -14.75 -1.89 17.74
C ALA A 371 -15.70 -1.89 16.50
N PRO A 372 -16.46 -0.84 16.17
CA PRO A 372 -17.21 -0.75 14.92
C PRO A 372 -16.33 -0.85 13.67
N VAL A 373 -15.16 -0.19 13.67
CA VAL A 373 -14.21 -0.26 12.55
C VAL A 373 -13.65 -1.67 12.41
N ALA A 374 -13.26 -2.31 13.52
CA ALA A 374 -12.80 -3.69 13.55
C ALA A 374 -13.84 -4.66 12.96
N THR A 375 -15.13 -4.49 13.29
CA THR A 375 -16.23 -5.28 12.71
C THR A 375 -16.31 -5.14 11.21
N VAL A 376 -16.25 -3.91 10.68
CA VAL A 376 -16.28 -3.65 9.23
C VAL A 376 -15.07 -4.25 8.54
N VAL A 377 -13.88 -4.10 9.11
CA VAL A 377 -12.64 -4.65 8.54
C VAL A 377 -12.67 -6.18 8.53
N LEU A 378 -13.08 -6.83 9.61
CA LEU A 378 -13.23 -8.29 9.64
C LEU A 378 -14.23 -8.78 8.57
N LEU A 379 -15.38 -8.12 8.44
CA LEU A 379 -16.36 -8.44 7.42
C LEU A 379 -15.80 -8.20 6.01
N SER A 380 -15.04 -7.12 5.81
CA SER A 380 -14.39 -6.79 4.54
C SER A 380 -13.36 -7.85 4.13
N VAL A 381 -12.52 -8.32 5.06
CA VAL A 381 -11.54 -9.38 4.81
C VAL A 381 -12.23 -10.66 4.34
N VAL A 382 -13.36 -11.03 4.96
CA VAL A 382 -14.13 -12.22 4.57
C VAL A 382 -14.79 -12.02 3.21
N VAL A 383 -15.47 -10.91 2.99
CA VAL A 383 -16.24 -10.64 1.76
C VAL A 383 -15.30 -10.44 0.56
N HIS A 384 -14.39 -9.45 0.62
CA HIS A 384 -13.52 -9.13 -0.51
C HIS A 384 -12.41 -10.19 -0.69
N GLY A 385 -11.83 -10.70 0.40
CA GLY A 385 -10.86 -11.78 0.33
C GLY A 385 -11.44 -13.08 -0.20
N GLY A 386 -12.62 -13.48 0.29
CA GLY A 386 -13.34 -14.66 -0.18
C GLY A 386 -13.75 -14.56 -1.65
N MET A 387 -14.22 -13.39 -2.08
CA MET A 387 -14.59 -13.15 -3.48
C MET A 387 -13.39 -13.13 -4.41
N LEU A 388 -12.28 -12.51 -4.00
CA LEU A 388 -11.04 -12.58 -4.75
C LEU A 388 -10.62 -14.03 -4.97
N ALA A 389 -10.69 -14.86 -3.93
CA ALA A 389 -10.40 -16.28 -3.99
C ALA A 389 -11.32 -17.04 -4.97
N LEU A 390 -12.63 -16.74 -4.95
CA LEU A 390 -13.61 -17.35 -5.85
C LEU A 390 -13.42 -16.90 -7.30
N TRP A 391 -13.10 -15.63 -7.52
CA TRP A 391 -12.87 -15.07 -8.86
C TRP A 391 -11.62 -15.67 -9.50
N ILE A 392 -10.55 -15.82 -8.72
CA ILE A 392 -9.31 -16.47 -9.15
C ILE A 392 -9.55 -17.90 -9.59
N ARG A 393 -10.29 -18.69 -8.80
CA ARG A 393 -10.63 -20.07 -9.16
C ARG A 393 -11.43 -20.18 -10.46
N LYS A 394 -12.17 -19.15 -10.85
CA LYS A 394 -12.90 -19.11 -12.12
C LYS A 394 -12.01 -18.76 -13.31
N LEU A 395 -10.91 -18.06 -13.11
CA LEU A 395 -9.95 -17.71 -14.17
C LEU A 395 -8.97 -18.86 -14.46
N GLU A 396 -8.62 -19.69 -13.46
CA GLU A 396 -7.72 -20.82 -13.61
C GLU A 396 -8.24 -21.97 -14.50
N PRO A 397 -9.55 -22.31 -14.58
CA PRO A 397 -10.00 -23.39 -15.43
C PRO A 397 -9.91 -23.14 -16.92
N ALA A 398 -9.77 -21.90 -17.38
CA ALA A 398 -9.70 -21.58 -18.81
C ALA A 398 -8.32 -21.85 -19.43
N GLN A 399 -7.28 -22.08 -18.62
CA GLN A 399 -5.92 -22.36 -19.12
C GLN A 399 -5.48 -23.83 -18.96
N VAL A 400 -6.20 -24.66 -18.19
CA VAL A 400 -5.82 -26.06 -17.95
C VAL A 400 -6.63 -27.07 -18.76
N SER A 401 -7.75 -26.69 -19.37
CA SER A 401 -8.69 -27.66 -20.00
C SER A 401 -8.60 -27.79 -21.52
N THR A 402 -7.60 -27.24 -22.20
CA THR A 402 -7.41 -27.43 -23.66
C THR A 402 -5.97 -27.72 -24.06
N ALA A 403 -5.26 -28.52 -23.26
CA ALA A 403 -3.98 -29.07 -23.66
C ALA A 403 -4.13 -30.57 -23.92
N THR A 404 -5.01 -30.94 -24.86
CA THR A 404 -4.96 -32.23 -25.54
C THR A 404 -5.15 -31.92 -27.02
N GLU A 405 -4.09 -32.21 -27.77
CA GLU A 405 -3.95 -32.23 -29.22
C GLU A 405 -3.79 -30.88 -29.95
N SER A 406 -2.55 -30.67 -30.41
CA SER A 406 -2.17 -29.94 -31.62
C SER A 406 -2.42 -28.42 -31.67
N GLN A 407 -1.85 -27.68 -30.74
CA GLN A 407 -1.43 -26.30 -31.01
C GLN A 407 -0.04 -26.08 -30.41
N GLU A 408 0.87 -25.64 -31.25
CA GLU A 408 2.22 -25.20 -30.88
C GLU A 408 2.11 -24.27 -29.67
N THR A 409 2.57 -24.74 -28.49
CA THR A 409 2.72 -23.91 -27.31
C THR A 409 3.58 -22.71 -27.72
N PRO A 410 3.16 -21.46 -27.50
CA PRO A 410 4.03 -20.32 -27.79
C PRO A 410 5.36 -20.56 -27.08
N LEU A 411 6.44 -20.54 -27.84
CA LEU A 411 7.80 -20.88 -27.37
C LEU A 411 8.26 -19.98 -26.22
N VAL A 412 7.64 -18.80 -26.09
CA VAL A 412 7.87 -17.84 -25.02
C VAL A 412 6.49 -17.35 -24.54
N ALA A 413 6.24 -17.43 -23.24
CA ALA A 413 5.07 -16.79 -22.65
C ALA A 413 5.19 -15.27 -22.84
N HIS A 414 4.09 -14.57 -23.10
CA HIS A 414 4.06 -13.10 -23.20
C HIS A 414 4.26 -12.47 -21.79
N SER A 415 5.37 -12.77 -21.15
CA SER A 415 5.84 -12.15 -19.92
C SER A 415 7.05 -11.26 -20.23
N GLU A 416 7.21 -10.17 -19.53
CA GLU A 416 8.40 -9.32 -19.66
C GLU A 416 9.68 -10.05 -19.22
N LEU A 417 9.56 -11.18 -18.51
CA LEU A 417 10.66 -12.01 -18.03
C LEU A 417 10.66 -13.36 -18.75
N ILE A 418 11.82 -13.74 -19.28
CA ILE A 418 12.05 -15.05 -19.90
C ILE A 418 12.88 -15.93 -18.98
N THR A 419 12.49 -17.19 -18.82
CA THR A 419 13.22 -18.18 -18.02
C THR A 419 14.33 -18.83 -18.81
N PHE A 420 15.32 -19.40 -18.11
CA PHE A 420 16.42 -20.13 -18.78
C PHE A 420 15.95 -21.34 -19.58
N ASP A 421 14.86 -21.99 -19.15
CA ASP A 421 14.29 -23.11 -19.87
C ASP A 421 13.51 -22.67 -21.13
N GLU A 422 12.95 -21.47 -21.16
CA GLU A 422 12.37 -20.87 -22.36
C GLU A 422 13.46 -20.49 -23.37
N ILE A 423 14.60 -19.94 -22.93
CA ILE A 423 15.77 -19.69 -23.81
C ILE A 423 16.24 -21.01 -24.45
N LYS A 424 16.34 -22.11 -23.68
CA LYS A 424 16.66 -23.43 -24.25
C LYS A 424 15.64 -23.92 -25.27
N ARG A 425 14.35 -23.61 -25.09
CA ARG A 425 13.33 -23.94 -26.08
C ARG A 425 13.47 -23.14 -27.36
N LEU A 426 13.81 -21.86 -27.28
CA LEU A 426 14.11 -21.04 -28.46
C LEU A 426 15.28 -21.63 -29.24
N ASP A 427 16.34 -22.03 -28.52
CA ASP A 427 17.55 -22.66 -29.10
C ASP A 427 17.21 -24.00 -29.79
N ALA A 428 16.44 -24.84 -29.11
CA ALA A 428 15.99 -26.15 -29.65
C ALA A 428 15.05 -25.99 -30.86
N ALA A 429 14.28 -24.91 -30.92
CA ALA A 429 13.39 -24.61 -32.06
C ALA A 429 14.08 -23.88 -33.21
N GLY A 430 15.37 -23.52 -33.06
CA GLY A 430 16.13 -22.77 -34.08
C GLY A 430 15.64 -21.34 -34.28
N ILE A 431 14.96 -20.77 -33.28
CA ILE A 431 14.47 -19.40 -33.36
C ILE A 431 15.62 -18.46 -33.03
N PRO A 432 15.94 -17.48 -33.90
CA PRO A 432 17.05 -16.56 -33.66
C PRO A 432 16.74 -15.64 -32.46
N TYR A 433 17.67 -15.59 -31.52
CA TYR A 433 17.64 -14.65 -30.41
C TYR A 433 19.03 -14.04 -30.17
N ARG A 434 19.08 -12.86 -29.55
CA ARG A 434 20.34 -12.24 -29.13
C ARG A 434 20.30 -11.95 -27.63
N LEU A 435 21.34 -12.36 -26.94
CA LEU A 435 21.58 -12.04 -25.55
C LEU A 435 22.19 -10.65 -25.44
N LEU A 436 21.59 -9.77 -24.66
CA LEU A 436 22.06 -8.42 -24.40
C LEU A 436 22.53 -8.33 -22.95
N ASP A 437 23.79 -7.94 -22.77
CA ASP A 437 24.33 -7.63 -21.45
C ASP A 437 24.04 -6.17 -21.13
N VAL A 438 23.06 -5.94 -20.25
CA VAL A 438 22.62 -4.61 -19.83
C VAL A 438 23.03 -4.30 -18.38
N ARG A 439 24.06 -4.96 -17.85
CA ARG A 439 24.60 -4.67 -16.51
C ARG A 439 25.10 -3.23 -16.46
N SER A 440 25.06 -2.62 -15.28
CA SER A 440 25.67 -1.31 -15.05
C SER A 440 27.17 -1.34 -15.39
N VAL A 441 27.75 -0.19 -15.70
CA VAL A 441 29.18 -0.08 -16.05
C VAL A 441 30.08 -0.68 -14.95
N GLY A 442 29.74 -0.43 -13.67
CA GLY A 442 30.49 -0.98 -12.55
C GLY A 442 30.35 -2.50 -12.40
N SER A 443 29.17 -3.05 -12.61
CA SER A 443 28.93 -4.50 -12.55
C SER A 443 29.58 -5.23 -13.71
N TYR A 444 29.57 -4.63 -14.90
CA TYR A 444 30.24 -5.18 -16.07
C TYR A 444 31.77 -5.18 -15.94
N ALA A 445 32.36 -4.06 -15.47
CA ALA A 445 33.80 -3.94 -15.27
C ALA A 445 34.35 -4.80 -14.10
N GLY A 446 33.50 -5.12 -13.13
CA GLY A 446 33.86 -5.93 -11.98
C GLY A 446 33.68 -7.45 -12.17
N SER A 447 33.32 -7.93 -13.36
CA SER A 447 33.06 -9.35 -13.62
C SER A 447 33.70 -9.81 -14.93
N ASP A 448 34.57 -10.81 -14.84
CA ASP A 448 35.21 -11.47 -16.02
C ASP A 448 34.25 -12.48 -16.72
N ILE A 449 33.02 -12.65 -16.19
CA ILE A 449 32.06 -13.62 -16.68
C ILE A 449 30.96 -12.89 -17.47
N THR A 450 30.77 -13.27 -18.74
CA THR A 450 29.66 -12.82 -19.59
C THR A 450 28.94 -14.03 -20.18
N ALA A 451 27.66 -13.90 -20.49
CA ALA A 451 26.93 -14.96 -21.19
C ALA A 451 27.53 -15.14 -22.59
N ARG A 452 27.75 -16.41 -22.98
CA ARG A 452 28.36 -16.72 -24.29
C ARG A 452 27.55 -16.14 -25.44
N GLY A 453 28.18 -15.31 -26.27
CA GLY A 453 27.52 -14.68 -27.41
C GLY A 453 26.68 -13.46 -27.06
N SER A 454 26.73 -12.97 -25.83
CA SER A 454 26.05 -11.73 -25.46
C SER A 454 26.75 -10.49 -26.04
N VAL A 455 25.95 -9.50 -26.38
CA VAL A 455 26.40 -8.20 -26.87
C VAL A 455 26.16 -7.16 -25.78
N ARG A 456 27.18 -6.34 -25.52
CA ARG A 456 27.09 -5.27 -24.53
C ARG A 456 26.21 -4.13 -25.03
N VAL A 457 25.19 -3.77 -24.26
CA VAL A 457 24.36 -2.59 -24.46
C VAL A 457 24.53 -1.67 -23.24
N ASP A 458 24.82 -0.41 -23.48
CA ASP A 458 24.93 0.57 -22.41
C ASP A 458 23.53 0.84 -21.80
N PRO A 459 23.30 0.50 -20.53
CA PRO A 459 21.99 0.69 -19.89
C PRO A 459 21.60 2.17 -19.75
N ASP A 460 22.57 3.08 -19.72
CA ASP A 460 22.33 4.52 -19.62
C ASP A 460 21.95 5.16 -20.97
N ARG A 461 22.28 4.47 -22.09
CA ARG A 461 21.96 4.90 -23.46
C ARG A 461 21.51 3.73 -24.34
N PRO A 462 20.42 3.04 -23.97
CA PRO A 462 20.04 1.78 -24.61
C PRO A 462 19.65 1.94 -26.08
N VAL A 463 18.97 3.02 -26.44
CA VAL A 463 18.52 3.28 -27.82
C VAL A 463 19.70 3.60 -28.74
N GLU A 464 20.64 4.41 -28.29
CA GLU A 464 21.85 4.78 -29.05
C GLU A 464 22.73 3.56 -29.23
N SER A 465 23.01 2.80 -28.16
CA SER A 465 23.77 1.55 -28.21
C SER A 465 23.12 0.50 -29.13
N ALA A 466 21.82 0.35 -29.10
CA ALA A 466 21.10 -0.57 -29.98
C ALA A 466 21.20 -0.17 -31.46
N ALA A 467 21.18 1.13 -31.71
CA ALA A 467 21.37 1.66 -33.08
C ALA A 467 22.80 1.48 -33.56
N GLU A 468 23.80 1.76 -32.74
CA GLU A 468 25.24 1.56 -33.06
C GLU A 468 25.56 0.08 -33.34
N LEU A 469 24.94 -0.84 -32.58
CA LEU A 469 25.10 -2.28 -32.73
C LEU A 469 24.26 -2.87 -33.89
N ALA A 470 23.48 -2.05 -34.58
CA ALA A 470 22.58 -2.46 -35.65
C ALA A 470 21.75 -3.71 -35.29
N LEU A 471 21.17 -3.69 -34.08
CA LEU A 471 20.40 -4.83 -33.60
C LEU A 471 19.21 -5.13 -34.51
N PRO A 472 18.99 -6.39 -34.91
CA PRO A 472 17.92 -6.76 -35.82
C PRO A 472 16.54 -6.56 -35.17
N LYS A 473 15.63 -5.89 -35.91
CA LYS A 473 14.29 -5.56 -35.42
C LYS A 473 13.33 -6.76 -35.29
N HIS A 474 13.71 -7.89 -35.90
CA HIS A 474 12.84 -9.09 -35.97
C HIS A 474 13.34 -10.27 -35.14
N ASP A 475 14.53 -10.21 -34.56
CA ASP A 475 15.04 -11.23 -33.66
C ASP A 475 14.55 -10.99 -32.21
N TRP A 476 14.46 -12.05 -31.44
CA TRP A 476 14.24 -11.92 -30.01
C TRP A 476 15.45 -11.29 -29.33
N LEU A 477 15.22 -10.22 -28.58
CA LEU A 477 16.24 -9.57 -27.77
C LEU A 477 16.03 -9.95 -26.32
N VAL A 478 16.96 -10.71 -25.75
CA VAL A 478 16.90 -11.19 -24.37
C VAL A 478 17.94 -10.44 -23.55
N ALA A 479 17.49 -9.47 -22.75
CA ALA A 479 18.37 -8.70 -21.89
C ALA A 479 18.57 -9.41 -20.54
N TYR A 480 19.81 -9.41 -20.02
CA TYR A 480 20.12 -9.87 -18.68
C TYR A 480 20.91 -8.81 -17.92
N CYS A 481 20.61 -8.66 -16.64
CA CYS A 481 21.37 -7.90 -15.65
C CYS A 481 21.74 -8.82 -14.49
N ALA A 482 22.84 -8.56 -13.84
CA ALA A 482 23.29 -9.30 -12.64
C ALA A 482 23.68 -8.33 -11.53
#